data_44dd7fd7d6e873cc7eb4383d12fbfea6
#
_entry.id   44dd7fd7d6e873cc7eb4383d12fbfea6
#
_cell.length_a   1.000
_cell.length_b   1.000
_cell.length_c   1.000
_cell.angle_alpha   90.00
_cell.angle_beta   90.00
_cell.angle_gamma   90.00
#
_symmetry.space_group_name_H-M   'P 1'
#
loop_
_entity.id
_entity.type
_entity.pdbx_description
1 polymer ?
#
loop_
_entity_poly.entity_id
_entity_poly.type
_entity_poly.pdbx_seq_one_letter_code
_entity_poly.pdbx_strand_id
1 'polypeptide(L)'
;MRMDCRIKHGVEVRKKAAEFFASGMGSCAVASTLSVPRQTVKEWHHIYHAFGSEVLLTMAGKQALYTYEQKVAAARAVIEGGMTKSEAMAKFKIMSLGPLKRWCRLYRTGGAEALKPKPKGRPKGFTSKPQERTREQKLEERCRRLETEVAYLKNCEPWSRKTSFDRGEG
;
A
#
# COMPACT_ATOMS: atom_id res chain seq x y z
N MET A 1 21.60 3.66 -11.29
CA MET A 1 20.59 2.68 -10.84
C MET A 1 19.50 3.42 -10.06
N ARG A 2 18.26 3.47 -10.56
CA ARG A 2 17.14 4.03 -9.79
C ARG A 2 16.79 3.07 -8.65
N MET A 3 17.03 3.47 -7.42
CA MET A 3 16.57 2.72 -6.26
C MET A 3 15.02 2.72 -6.24
N ASP A 4 14.45 1.53 -6.25
CA ASP A 4 12.99 1.39 -6.17
C ASP A 4 12.55 1.73 -4.75
N CYS A 5 11.97 2.94 -4.57
CA CYS A 5 11.53 3.46 -3.27
C CYS A 5 10.46 2.60 -2.57
N ARG A 6 9.99 1.52 -3.21
CA ARG A 6 9.06 0.55 -2.62
C ARG A 6 9.75 -0.45 -1.69
N ILE A 7 11.08 -0.59 -1.77
CA ILE A 7 11.85 -1.50 -0.92
C ILE A 7 12.43 -0.69 0.23
N LYS A 8 11.77 -0.74 1.39
CA LYS A 8 12.17 0.01 2.59
C LYS A 8 13.50 -0.42 3.21
N HIS A 9 13.94 -1.64 2.94
CA HIS A 9 15.17 -2.20 3.53
C HIS A 9 16.10 -2.70 2.43
N GLY A 10 17.38 -2.32 2.50
CA GLY A 10 18.39 -2.69 1.52
C GLY A 10 18.64 -4.20 1.44
N VAL A 11 19.33 -4.62 0.38
CA VAL A 11 19.69 -6.02 0.15
C VAL A 11 20.57 -6.56 1.28
N GLU A 12 21.48 -5.74 1.82
CA GLU A 12 22.38 -6.12 2.92
C GLU A 12 21.64 -6.51 4.19
N VAL A 13 20.60 -5.79 4.54
CA VAL A 13 19.77 -6.12 5.71
C VAL A 13 19.03 -7.44 5.50
N ARG A 14 18.54 -7.69 4.28
CA ARG A 14 17.87 -8.94 3.92
C ARG A 14 18.85 -10.13 3.88
N LYS A 15 20.09 -9.89 3.46
CA LYS A 15 21.16 -10.90 3.49
C LYS A 15 21.46 -11.33 4.92
N LYS A 16 21.66 -10.38 5.83
CA LYS A 16 21.84 -10.67 7.27
C LYS A 16 20.63 -11.41 7.85
N ALA A 17 19.42 -11.02 7.48
CA ALA A 17 18.22 -11.73 7.92
C ALA A 17 18.20 -13.18 7.42
N ALA A 18 18.60 -13.46 6.17
CA ALA A 18 18.70 -14.81 5.63
C ALA A 18 19.75 -15.66 6.37
N GLU A 19 20.90 -15.07 6.72
CA GLU A 19 21.95 -15.74 7.51
C GLU A 19 21.44 -16.12 8.91
N PHE A 20 20.70 -15.22 9.58
CA PHE A 20 20.08 -15.53 10.87
C PHE A 20 18.99 -16.60 10.77
N PHE A 21 18.21 -16.62 9.69
CA PHE A 21 17.23 -17.69 9.46
C PHE A 21 17.93 -19.04 9.19
N ALA A 22 19.06 -19.05 8.48
CA ALA A 22 19.86 -20.23 8.26
C ALA A 22 20.43 -20.80 9.56
N SER A 23 20.79 -19.94 10.54
CA SER A 23 21.23 -20.36 11.87
C SER A 23 20.06 -20.78 12.80
N GLY A 24 18.82 -20.82 12.31
CA GLY A 24 17.65 -21.23 13.08
C GLY A 24 17.03 -20.14 13.95
N MET A 25 17.45 -18.89 13.83
CA MET A 25 16.85 -17.79 14.60
C MET A 25 15.41 -17.51 14.15
N GLY A 26 14.51 -17.38 15.12
CA GLY A 26 13.11 -17.04 14.85
C GLY A 26 12.92 -15.58 14.44
N SER A 27 11.83 -15.29 13.71
CA SER A 27 11.54 -13.96 13.18
C SER A 27 11.50 -12.83 14.23
N CYS A 28 11.17 -13.15 15.49
CA CYS A 28 11.14 -12.16 16.57
C CYS A 28 12.57 -11.74 16.98
N ALA A 29 13.47 -12.68 17.14
CA ALA A 29 14.87 -12.44 17.50
C ALA A 29 15.57 -11.64 16.39
N VAL A 30 15.41 -12.07 15.13
CA VAL A 30 15.96 -11.36 13.97
C VAL A 30 15.45 -9.93 13.86
N ALA A 31 14.17 -9.69 14.15
CA ALA A 31 13.57 -8.34 14.14
C ALA A 31 14.22 -7.42 15.17
N SER A 32 14.47 -7.92 16.37
CA SER A 32 15.14 -7.18 17.44
C SER A 32 16.62 -6.90 17.09
N THR A 33 17.33 -7.89 16.57
CA THR A 33 18.76 -7.77 16.22
C THR A 33 18.99 -6.78 15.07
N LEU A 34 18.13 -6.78 14.05
CA LEU A 34 18.26 -5.90 12.88
C LEU A 34 17.52 -4.57 13.01
N SER A 35 16.82 -4.34 14.13
CA SER A 35 15.97 -3.16 14.33
C SER A 35 14.95 -2.95 13.19
N VAL A 36 14.40 -4.04 12.65
CA VAL A 36 13.41 -4.04 11.58
C VAL A 36 12.03 -4.38 12.14
N PRO A 37 10.95 -3.76 11.66
CA PRO A 37 9.60 -4.08 12.13
C PRO A 37 9.29 -5.58 12.06
N ARG A 38 8.78 -6.14 13.17
CA ARG A 38 8.48 -7.59 13.31
C ARG A 38 7.63 -8.15 12.16
N GLN A 39 6.68 -7.36 11.67
CA GLN A 39 5.81 -7.77 10.57
C GLN A 39 6.61 -7.99 9.28
N THR A 40 7.56 -7.11 8.97
CA THR A 40 8.43 -7.22 7.80
C THR A 40 9.31 -8.48 7.88
N VAL A 41 9.94 -8.70 9.05
CA VAL A 41 10.80 -9.87 9.25
C VAL A 41 9.99 -11.16 9.22
N LYS A 42 8.77 -11.16 9.75
CA LYS A 42 7.84 -12.30 9.64
C LYS A 42 7.48 -12.64 8.19
N GLU A 43 7.31 -11.63 7.34
CA GLU A 43 7.08 -11.85 5.91
C GLU A 43 8.33 -12.41 5.22
N TRP A 44 9.52 -11.89 5.54
CA TRP A 44 10.79 -12.44 5.05
C TRP A 44 11.01 -13.88 5.48
N HIS A 45 10.70 -14.22 6.72
CA HIS A 45 10.80 -15.58 7.23
C HIS A 45 9.92 -16.56 6.44
N HIS A 46 8.67 -16.17 6.12
CA HIS A 46 7.81 -17.00 5.28
C HIS A 46 8.35 -17.17 3.85
N ILE A 47 8.91 -16.10 3.28
CA ILE A 47 9.51 -16.16 1.94
C ILE A 47 10.77 -17.03 1.94
N TYR A 48 11.63 -16.88 2.97
CA TYR A 48 12.81 -17.71 3.14
C TYR A 48 12.47 -19.20 3.22
N HIS A 49 11.47 -19.57 4.02
CA HIS A 49 11.03 -20.96 4.13
C HIS A 49 10.32 -21.49 2.89
N ALA A 50 9.70 -20.63 2.09
CA ALA A 50 8.99 -21.04 0.88
C ALA A 50 9.93 -21.18 -0.34
N PHE A 51 10.89 -20.28 -0.47
CA PHE A 51 11.66 -20.11 -1.72
C PHE A 51 13.18 -20.04 -1.51
N GLY A 52 13.65 -20.03 -0.26
CA GLY A 52 15.07 -19.88 0.05
C GLY A 52 15.58 -18.44 0.07
N SER A 53 16.89 -18.29 0.24
CA SER A 53 17.56 -16.98 0.37
C SER A 53 17.56 -16.18 -0.93
N GLU A 54 17.69 -16.81 -2.09
CA GLU A 54 17.82 -16.13 -3.37
C GLU A 54 16.61 -15.24 -3.68
N VAL A 55 15.39 -15.77 -3.50
CA VAL A 55 14.16 -15.02 -3.75
C VAL A 55 14.02 -13.85 -2.77
N LEU A 56 14.45 -14.02 -1.52
CA LEU A 56 14.46 -12.95 -0.54
C LEU A 56 15.41 -11.80 -0.94
N LEU A 57 16.53 -12.11 -1.56
CA LEU A 57 17.52 -11.13 -2.03
C LEU A 57 17.07 -10.41 -3.32
N THR A 58 16.48 -11.15 -4.26
CA THR A 58 16.06 -10.65 -5.58
C THR A 58 14.67 -10.02 -5.59
N MET A 59 14.01 -9.88 -4.45
CA MET A 59 12.69 -9.27 -4.35
C MET A 59 12.67 -7.90 -5.03
N ALA A 60 12.12 -7.85 -6.24
CA ALA A 60 11.81 -6.62 -6.95
C ALA A 60 10.33 -6.28 -6.67
N GLY A 61 10.03 -5.05 -6.29
CA GLY A 61 8.69 -4.60 -5.87
C GLY A 61 7.55 -4.71 -6.91
N LYS A 62 7.66 -5.65 -7.87
CA LYS A 62 6.64 -5.94 -8.87
C LYS A 62 5.51 -6.76 -8.26
N GLN A 63 4.26 -6.33 -8.47
CA GLN A 63 3.10 -7.12 -8.06
C GLN A 63 2.90 -8.30 -9.01
N ALA A 64 2.89 -9.52 -8.45
CA ALA A 64 2.51 -10.70 -9.18
C ALA A 64 1.00 -10.74 -9.43
N LEU A 65 0.60 -11.12 -10.63
CA LEU A 65 -0.81 -11.34 -10.98
C LEU A 65 -1.14 -12.82 -10.75
N TYR A 66 -2.26 -13.09 -10.11
CA TYR A 66 -2.73 -14.43 -9.78
C TYR A 66 -4.11 -14.67 -10.39
N THR A 67 -4.32 -15.84 -10.97
CA THR A 67 -5.62 -16.24 -11.51
C THR A 67 -6.62 -16.50 -10.39
N TYR A 68 -7.92 -16.51 -10.73
CA TYR A 68 -8.98 -16.83 -9.78
C TYR A 68 -8.81 -18.24 -9.20
N GLU A 69 -8.53 -19.20 -10.05
CA GLU A 69 -8.31 -20.60 -9.67
C GLU A 69 -7.15 -20.78 -8.71
N GLN A 70 -6.02 -20.12 -8.97
CA GLN A 70 -4.89 -20.11 -8.04
C GLN A 70 -5.26 -19.56 -6.65
N LYS A 71 -6.05 -18.49 -6.59
CA LYS A 71 -6.47 -17.89 -5.33
C LYS A 71 -7.35 -18.83 -4.53
N VAL A 72 -8.32 -19.49 -5.21
CA VAL A 72 -9.23 -20.45 -4.59
C VAL A 72 -8.47 -21.69 -4.14
N ALA A 73 -7.65 -22.28 -5.00
CA ALA A 73 -6.87 -23.46 -4.69
C ALA A 73 -5.91 -23.23 -3.49
N ALA A 74 -5.22 -22.09 -3.48
CA ALA A 74 -4.31 -21.75 -2.38
C ALA A 74 -5.05 -21.51 -1.05
N ALA A 75 -6.18 -20.79 -1.08
CA ALA A 75 -6.98 -20.55 0.11
C ALA A 75 -7.58 -21.86 0.68
N ARG A 76 -8.09 -22.70 -0.20
CA ARG A 76 -8.64 -24.02 0.13
C ARG A 76 -7.59 -24.94 0.76
N ALA A 77 -6.40 -25.01 0.16
CA ALA A 77 -5.30 -25.86 0.68
C ALA A 77 -4.88 -25.45 2.10
N VAL A 78 -4.90 -24.15 2.42
CA VAL A 78 -4.56 -23.65 3.77
C VAL A 78 -5.70 -23.88 4.77
N ILE A 79 -6.96 -23.72 4.36
CA ILE A 79 -8.12 -23.72 5.26
C ILE A 79 -8.64 -25.16 5.47
N GLU A 80 -8.83 -25.90 4.40
CA GLU A 80 -9.38 -27.26 4.41
C GLU A 80 -8.26 -28.32 4.49
N GLY A 81 -7.15 -28.09 3.79
CA GLY A 81 -6.03 -29.03 3.73
C GLY A 81 -5.01 -28.91 4.89
N GLY A 82 -5.21 -27.96 5.83
CA GLY A 82 -4.30 -27.78 6.97
C GLY A 82 -2.86 -27.38 6.60
N MET A 83 -2.62 -27.02 5.35
CA MET A 83 -1.30 -26.66 4.84
C MET A 83 -0.78 -25.37 5.47
N THR A 84 0.50 -25.31 5.81
CA THR A 84 1.11 -24.07 6.30
C THR A 84 1.15 -23.01 5.21
N LYS A 85 1.20 -21.74 5.63
CA LYS A 85 1.25 -20.62 4.65
C LYS A 85 2.51 -20.66 3.80
N SER A 86 3.65 -21.09 4.36
CA SER A 86 4.91 -21.20 3.62
C SER A 86 4.85 -22.32 2.56
N GLU A 87 4.30 -23.47 2.89
CA GLU A 87 4.09 -24.57 1.95
C GLU A 87 3.12 -24.18 0.82
N ALA A 88 2.01 -23.49 1.17
CA ALA A 88 1.07 -22.99 0.17
C ALA A 88 1.72 -21.95 -0.74
N MET A 89 2.58 -21.06 -0.21
CA MET A 89 3.35 -20.12 -1.02
C MET A 89 4.28 -20.84 -1.99
N ALA A 90 5.02 -21.86 -1.54
CA ALA A 90 5.90 -22.65 -2.37
C ALA A 90 5.13 -23.40 -3.46
N LYS A 91 4.06 -24.12 -3.09
CA LYS A 91 3.25 -24.95 -3.99
C LYS A 91 2.57 -24.13 -5.09
N PHE A 92 1.96 -23.00 -4.73
CA PHE A 92 1.20 -22.16 -5.68
C PHE A 92 2.02 -20.99 -6.24
N LYS A 93 3.34 -20.95 -5.98
CA LYS A 93 4.26 -19.90 -6.43
C LYS A 93 3.80 -18.49 -6.05
N ILE A 94 3.31 -18.32 -4.82
CA ILE A 94 2.81 -17.05 -4.30
C ILE A 94 3.96 -16.29 -3.64
N MET A 95 4.47 -15.27 -4.31
CA MET A 95 5.67 -14.53 -3.90
C MET A 95 5.50 -13.68 -2.63
N SER A 96 4.29 -13.51 -2.12
CA SER A 96 4.03 -12.65 -0.95
C SER A 96 2.95 -13.23 -0.05
N LEU A 97 3.17 -13.12 1.26
CA LEU A 97 2.23 -13.60 2.28
C LEU A 97 0.94 -12.77 2.35
N GLY A 98 1.01 -11.48 2.02
CA GLY A 98 -0.14 -10.56 2.11
C GLY A 98 -1.35 -10.99 1.30
N PRO A 99 -1.21 -11.24 0.00
CA PRO A 99 -2.27 -11.78 -0.85
C PRO A 99 -2.88 -13.08 -0.28
N LEU A 100 -2.05 -14.04 0.12
CA LEU A 100 -2.52 -15.33 0.66
C LEU A 100 -3.37 -15.14 1.92
N LYS A 101 -2.92 -14.31 2.87
CA LYS A 101 -3.72 -13.97 4.08
C LYS A 101 -5.07 -13.37 3.71
N ARG A 102 -5.10 -12.45 2.73
CA ARG A 102 -6.34 -11.82 2.25
C ARG A 102 -7.29 -12.85 1.64
N TRP A 103 -6.78 -13.78 0.81
CA TRP A 103 -7.59 -14.82 0.20
C TRP A 103 -8.15 -15.79 1.24
N CYS A 104 -7.35 -16.24 2.20
CA CYS A 104 -7.83 -17.07 3.29
C CYS A 104 -8.94 -16.38 4.10
N ARG A 105 -8.81 -15.07 4.37
CA ARG A 105 -9.86 -14.31 5.06
C ARG A 105 -11.14 -14.25 4.24
N LEU A 106 -11.05 -13.92 2.95
CA LEU A 106 -12.21 -13.84 2.05
C LEU A 106 -12.90 -15.21 1.88
N TYR A 107 -12.09 -16.28 1.77
CA TYR A 107 -12.62 -17.64 1.64
C TYR A 107 -13.38 -18.08 2.89
N ARG A 108 -12.93 -17.70 4.08
CA ARG A 108 -13.65 -18.00 5.34
C ARG A 108 -14.98 -17.26 5.45
N THR A 109 -15.09 -16.05 4.92
CA THR A 109 -16.31 -15.23 5.03
C THR A 109 -17.34 -15.51 3.95
N GLY A 110 -16.92 -15.84 2.74
CA GLY A 110 -17.84 -15.98 1.60
C GLY A 110 -17.45 -17.07 0.60
N GLY A 111 -16.62 -18.03 1.03
CA GLY A 111 -16.22 -19.15 0.17
C GLY A 111 -15.46 -18.71 -1.09
N ALA A 112 -15.46 -19.58 -2.10
CA ALA A 112 -14.80 -19.32 -3.39
C ALA A 112 -15.39 -18.09 -4.10
N GLU A 113 -16.68 -17.83 -3.97
CA GLU A 113 -17.36 -16.70 -4.61
C GLU A 113 -16.79 -15.33 -4.21
N ALA A 114 -16.36 -15.16 -2.95
CA ALA A 114 -15.76 -13.93 -2.46
C ALA A 114 -14.41 -13.60 -3.10
N LEU A 115 -13.77 -14.57 -3.76
CA LEU A 115 -12.50 -14.42 -4.46
C LEU A 115 -12.66 -14.04 -5.93
N LYS A 116 -13.88 -14.00 -6.47
CA LYS A 116 -14.14 -13.56 -7.84
C LYS A 116 -13.62 -12.14 -8.06
N PRO A 117 -13.03 -11.89 -9.24
CA PRO A 117 -12.53 -10.56 -9.56
C PRO A 117 -13.68 -9.55 -9.58
N LYS A 118 -13.57 -8.52 -8.74
CA LYS A 118 -14.50 -7.39 -8.76
C LYS A 118 -14.09 -6.39 -9.83
N PRO A 119 -15.02 -5.76 -10.56
CA PRO A 119 -14.70 -4.73 -11.52
C PRO A 119 -13.92 -3.60 -10.81
N LYS A 120 -12.84 -3.15 -11.43
CA LYS A 120 -12.04 -2.04 -10.92
C LYS A 120 -12.74 -0.72 -11.21
N GLY A 121 -12.77 0.14 -10.22
CA GLY A 121 -13.26 1.50 -10.35
C GLY A 121 -14.66 1.71 -9.81
N ARG A 122 -15.15 2.94 -10.01
CA ARG A 122 -16.50 3.34 -9.62
C ARG A 122 -17.51 2.60 -10.53
N PRO A 123 -18.59 2.01 -10.00
CA PRO A 123 -19.60 1.34 -10.83
C PRO A 123 -20.08 2.28 -11.96
N LYS A 124 -20.13 1.76 -13.20
CA LYS A 124 -20.73 2.48 -14.32
C LYS A 124 -22.19 2.75 -13.97
N GLY A 125 -22.60 4.01 -13.94
CA GLY A 125 -23.96 4.40 -13.54
C GLY A 125 -24.02 5.18 -12.21
N PHE A 126 -22.97 5.14 -11.39
CA PHE A 126 -22.85 6.03 -10.23
C PHE A 126 -22.18 7.36 -10.62
N THR A 127 -22.47 7.87 -11.82
CA THR A 127 -22.31 9.28 -12.07
C THR A 127 -23.43 9.94 -11.27
N SER A 128 -23.09 10.57 -10.13
CA SER A 128 -23.94 11.65 -9.67
C SER A 128 -24.06 12.57 -10.87
N LYS A 129 -25.21 12.53 -11.57
CA LYS A 129 -25.56 13.61 -12.50
C LYS A 129 -25.22 14.87 -11.72
N PRO A 130 -24.44 15.82 -12.26
CA PRO A 130 -24.23 17.08 -11.58
C PRO A 130 -25.65 17.60 -11.32
N GLN A 131 -26.06 17.59 -10.07
CA GLN A 131 -27.36 18.14 -9.69
C GLN A 131 -27.27 19.58 -10.16
N GLU A 132 -28.13 19.96 -11.12
CA GLU A 132 -28.11 21.32 -11.63
C GLU A 132 -28.29 22.24 -10.43
N ARG A 133 -27.23 22.97 -10.11
CA ARG A 133 -27.22 23.88 -8.98
C ARG A 133 -28.27 24.95 -9.26
N THR A 134 -29.15 25.18 -8.29
CA THR A 134 -30.12 26.23 -8.37
C THR A 134 -29.43 27.58 -8.56
N ARG A 135 -30.15 28.57 -9.10
CA ARG A 135 -29.61 29.90 -9.27
C ARG A 135 -29.11 30.50 -7.96
N GLU A 136 -29.78 30.21 -6.86
CA GLU A 136 -29.41 30.62 -5.50
C GLU A 136 -28.07 30.04 -5.09
N GLN A 137 -27.89 28.72 -5.24
CA GLN A 137 -26.61 28.04 -4.93
C GLN A 137 -25.44 28.59 -5.74
N LYS A 138 -25.67 28.92 -7.02
CA LYS A 138 -24.62 29.53 -7.85
C LYS A 138 -24.27 30.96 -7.39
N LEU A 139 -25.27 31.73 -6.93
CA LEU A 139 -25.05 33.05 -6.38
C LEU A 139 -24.33 32.99 -5.03
N GLU A 140 -24.73 32.12 -4.13
CA GLU A 140 -24.07 31.92 -2.84
C GLU A 140 -22.59 31.52 -3.00
N GLU A 141 -22.32 30.60 -3.92
CA GLU A 141 -20.95 30.20 -4.22
C GLU A 141 -20.11 31.35 -4.77
N ARG A 142 -20.73 32.18 -5.61
CA ARG A 142 -20.09 33.40 -6.15
C ARG A 142 -19.83 34.45 -5.06
N CYS A 143 -20.78 34.67 -4.16
CA CYS A 143 -20.59 35.55 -3.00
C CYS A 143 -19.44 35.07 -2.12
N ARG A 144 -19.43 33.77 -1.74
CA ARG A 144 -18.36 33.19 -0.94
C ARG A 144 -16.98 33.33 -1.62
N ARG A 145 -16.91 33.15 -2.93
CA ARG A 145 -15.68 33.36 -3.70
C ARG A 145 -15.21 34.81 -3.65
N LEU A 146 -16.12 35.76 -3.86
CA LEU A 146 -15.79 37.17 -3.78
C LEU A 146 -15.38 37.62 -2.38
N GLU A 147 -16.03 37.10 -1.35
CA GLU A 147 -15.64 37.33 0.06
C GLU A 147 -14.21 36.85 0.35
N THR A 148 -13.86 35.66 -0.13
CA THR A 148 -12.48 35.15 0.02
C THR A 148 -11.47 35.99 -0.74
N GLU A 149 -11.80 36.47 -1.93
CA GLU A 149 -10.95 37.35 -2.74
C GLU A 149 -10.75 38.71 -2.08
N VAL A 150 -11.81 39.30 -1.53
CA VAL A 150 -11.74 40.56 -0.77
C VAL A 150 -10.91 40.39 0.49
N ALA A 151 -11.08 39.27 1.22
CA ALA A 151 -10.27 38.97 2.40
C ALA A 151 -8.77 38.79 2.05
N TYR A 152 -8.49 38.16 0.93
CA TYR A 152 -7.12 38.02 0.44
C TYR A 152 -6.51 39.38 0.09
N LEU A 153 -7.23 40.23 -0.65
CA LEU A 153 -6.74 41.55 -1.03
C LEU A 153 -6.53 42.45 0.16
N LYS A 154 -7.41 42.43 1.16
CA LYS A 154 -7.24 43.18 2.42
C LYS A 154 -5.98 42.73 3.18
N ASN A 155 -5.65 41.47 3.16
CA ASN A 155 -4.43 40.95 3.78
C ASN A 155 -3.15 41.27 2.98
N CYS A 156 -3.28 41.55 1.67
CA CYS A 156 -2.14 41.91 0.81
C CYS A 156 -1.84 43.44 0.85
N GLU A 157 -2.78 44.29 1.24
CA GLU A 157 -2.57 45.74 1.35
C GLU A 157 -1.42 46.14 2.31
N PRO A 158 -1.24 45.52 3.48
CA PRO A 158 -0.14 45.87 4.38
C PRO A 158 1.26 45.62 3.77
N TRP A 159 1.35 44.72 2.81
CA TRP A 159 2.63 44.37 2.15
C TRP A 159 3.04 45.40 1.11
N SER A 160 2.11 45.94 0.35
CA SER A 160 2.36 46.99 -0.66
C SER A 160 2.79 48.32 -0.04
N ARG A 161 2.29 48.64 1.14
CA ARG A 161 2.69 49.87 1.89
C ARG A 161 4.10 49.78 2.47
N LYS A 162 4.56 48.58 2.86
CA LYS A 162 5.93 48.37 3.38
C LYS A 162 7.00 48.50 2.30
N THR A 163 6.68 48.13 1.07
CA THR A 163 7.66 48.19 -0.03
C THR A 163 7.82 49.57 -0.67
N SER A 164 6.93 50.52 -0.41
CA SER A 164 7.04 51.91 -0.90
C SER A 164 7.83 52.82 0.04
N PHE A 165 7.98 52.43 1.33
CA PHE A 165 8.74 53.24 2.32
C PHE A 165 10.25 53.01 2.24
N ASP A 166 10.70 51.87 1.73
CA ASP A 166 12.13 51.48 1.71
C ASP A 166 12.89 51.93 0.43
N ARG A 167 12.25 52.73 -0.44
CA ARG A 167 12.82 53.21 -1.69
C ARG A 167 13.07 54.70 -1.75
N GLY A 168 13.01 55.38 -0.63
CA GLY A 168 13.30 56.80 -0.53
C GLY A 168 14.20 57.11 0.66
N GLU A 169 15.50 57.05 0.47
CA GLU A 169 16.55 57.86 1.08
C GLU A 169 17.86 57.08 1.03
N GLY A 170 18.75 57.58 0.15
CA GLY A 170 20.15 57.19 0.04
C GLY A 170 20.78 57.93 -1.12
#